data_93b616ceb98ad094b40274382ef5e142
#
_entry.id   93b616ceb98ad094b40274382ef5e142
#
_cell.length_a   1.000
_cell.length_b   1.000
_cell.length_c   1.000
_cell.angle_alpha   90.00
_cell.angle_beta   90.00
_cell.angle_gamma   90.00
#
_symmetry.space_group_name_H-M   'P 1'
#
loop_
_entity.id
_entity.type
_entity.pdbx_description
1 polymer ?
#
loop_
_entity_poly.entity_id
_entity_poly.type
_entity_poly.pdbx_seq_one_letter_code
_entity_poly.pdbx_strand_id
1 'polypeptide(L)'
;MSHGTIGHELIDPANPVDAAARGTGSAALLCALAAEHGLPPGRALAGTGMDEAALSDPTAEITAAQEVRLIATLAAELPESIGLAAGARYWLSTYGIWGFALLSSRTIRESNEVAMRFLDLTYALTRISAQEGDGEFALFFDDLDLPEPVRRFVLLRDTTAALHLWRERLGQAVVPLRVALRLPEPSDPGPYEVAFGVRPSFAAPRSVVAFDAGLLDHPLPQAAPLTAALCEAQCRDLLERRQSSRGTSGRVRDLLLRDPRQMPGQEQVAAALHVSVRTLRRHLDEEGTSFRAVVEQTREYLAEELLVTAGLSIEQVAERIGYSEASSFVHAFRRWKGTSPRRWAQASRAGAGGSDGTGRPARAHRPVRT
;
A
#
# COMPACT_ATOMS: atom_id res chain seq x y z
N MET A 1 0.93 -28.27 19.74
CA MET A 1 0.27 -27.02 19.35
C MET A 1 1.19 -26.37 18.33
N SER A 2 0.90 -26.61 17.04
CA SER A 2 1.72 -26.09 15.95
C SER A 2 1.32 -24.65 15.70
N HIS A 3 2.23 -23.72 15.98
CA HIS A 3 2.12 -22.36 15.49
C HIS A 3 2.38 -22.40 13.97
N GLY A 4 1.30 -22.37 13.18
CA GLY A 4 1.39 -22.18 11.75
C GLY A 4 2.05 -20.84 11.46
N THR A 5 3.15 -20.90 10.73
CA THR A 5 3.90 -19.74 10.24
C THR A 5 3.05 -19.03 9.19
N ILE A 6 2.30 -18.01 9.58
CA ILE A 6 1.46 -17.16 8.70
C ILE A 6 2.33 -16.24 7.80
N GLY A 7 3.66 -16.26 7.98
CA GLY A 7 4.56 -15.25 7.44
C GLY A 7 5.11 -15.49 6.02
N HIS A 8 4.84 -16.61 5.36
CA HIS A 8 5.58 -16.95 4.13
C HIS A 8 4.86 -16.70 2.81
N GLU A 9 3.53 -16.43 2.82
CA GLU A 9 2.76 -16.22 1.57
C GLU A 9 2.32 -14.76 1.31
N LEU A 10 2.56 -13.84 2.24
CA LEU A 10 1.96 -12.51 2.20
C LEU A 10 2.68 -11.51 1.28
N ILE A 11 3.94 -11.74 0.91
CA ILE A 11 4.75 -10.82 0.11
C ILE A 11 5.82 -11.60 -0.64
N ASP A 12 5.90 -11.39 -1.93
CA ASP A 12 6.99 -11.93 -2.77
C ASP A 12 8.20 -10.98 -2.70
N PRO A 13 9.32 -11.39 -2.07
CA PRO A 13 10.54 -10.57 -2.05
C PRO A 13 11.13 -10.35 -3.45
N ALA A 14 10.68 -11.09 -4.46
CA ALA A 14 11.00 -10.85 -5.86
C ALA A 14 10.12 -9.75 -6.49
N ASN A 15 9.06 -9.27 -5.80
CA ASN A 15 8.27 -8.14 -6.25
C ASN A 15 9.02 -6.82 -5.96
N PRO A 16 9.45 -6.03 -6.95
CA PRO A 16 10.21 -4.79 -6.72
C PRO A 16 9.45 -3.71 -5.95
N VAL A 17 8.11 -3.74 -5.92
CA VAL A 17 7.33 -2.82 -5.06
C VAL A 17 7.60 -3.16 -3.60
N ASP A 18 7.70 -4.44 -3.27
CA ASP A 18 7.99 -4.94 -1.93
C ASP A 18 9.47 -4.78 -1.58
N ALA A 19 10.35 -4.74 -2.59
CA ALA A 19 11.79 -4.55 -2.46
C ALA A 19 12.22 -3.06 -2.42
N ALA A 20 11.30 -2.11 -2.65
CA ALA A 20 11.65 -0.68 -2.65
C ALA A 20 12.18 -0.26 -1.27
N ALA A 21 13.43 0.20 -1.27
CA ALA A 21 14.09 0.71 -0.07
C ALA A 21 13.43 2.01 0.42
N ARG A 22 13.21 2.09 1.72
CA ARG A 22 12.68 3.27 2.43
C ARG A 22 13.36 3.42 3.78
N GLY A 23 13.39 4.64 4.32
CA GLY A 23 13.98 4.87 5.65
C GLY A 23 13.20 4.13 6.75
N THR A 24 13.85 3.94 7.89
CA THR A 24 13.34 3.19 9.05
C THR A 24 12.31 3.97 9.89
N GLY A 25 12.08 5.26 9.61
CA GLY A 25 11.25 6.15 10.45
C GLY A 25 9.85 5.63 10.76
N SER A 26 9.15 5.05 9.76
CA SER A 26 7.84 4.43 9.98
C SER A 26 7.95 3.19 10.89
N ALA A 27 8.89 2.29 10.63
CA ALA A 27 9.07 1.09 11.44
C ALA A 27 9.45 1.43 12.90
N ALA A 28 10.30 2.42 13.12
CA ALA A 28 10.66 2.90 14.43
C ALA A 28 9.42 3.45 15.19
N LEU A 29 8.61 4.28 14.53
CA LEU A 29 7.35 4.80 15.07
C LEU A 29 6.39 3.68 15.45
N LEU A 30 6.22 2.69 14.56
CA LEU A 30 5.34 1.55 14.78
C LEU A 30 5.83 0.65 15.94
N CYS A 31 7.13 0.43 16.08
CA CYS A 31 7.71 -0.30 17.21
C CYS A 31 7.52 0.45 18.53
N ALA A 32 7.69 1.78 18.54
CA ALA A 32 7.45 2.60 19.73
C ALA A 32 5.96 2.53 20.15
N LEU A 33 5.03 2.64 19.20
CA LEU A 33 3.59 2.47 19.44
C LEU A 33 3.28 1.09 20.00
N ALA A 34 3.87 0.03 19.44
CA ALA A 34 3.68 -1.34 19.90
C ALA A 34 4.15 -1.53 21.34
N ALA A 35 5.30 -0.97 21.70
CA ALA A 35 5.86 -1.03 23.04
C ALA A 35 4.94 -0.36 24.08
N GLU A 36 4.34 0.79 23.75
CA GLU A 36 3.37 1.49 24.61
C GLU A 36 2.10 0.65 24.88
N HIS A 37 1.77 -0.25 23.95
CA HIS A 37 0.65 -1.19 24.08
C HIS A 37 1.07 -2.57 24.60
N GLY A 38 2.28 -2.69 25.17
CA GLY A 38 2.76 -3.90 25.81
C GLY A 38 3.36 -4.96 24.87
N LEU A 39 3.55 -4.64 23.59
CA LEU A 39 4.21 -5.52 22.63
C LEU A 39 5.69 -5.09 22.48
N PRO A 40 6.65 -5.85 23.06
CA PRO A 40 8.05 -5.46 23.05
C PRO A 40 8.66 -5.49 21.64
N PRO A 41 9.68 -4.64 21.34
CA PRO A 41 10.27 -4.52 20.00
C PRO A 41 10.75 -5.85 19.42
N GLY A 42 11.40 -6.70 20.20
CA GLY A 42 11.86 -8.01 19.72
C GLY A 42 10.73 -8.92 19.23
N ARG A 43 9.51 -8.80 19.80
CA ARG A 43 8.32 -9.53 19.31
C ARG A 43 7.70 -8.85 18.11
N ALA A 44 7.62 -7.53 18.10
CA ALA A 44 7.11 -6.76 16.96
C ALA A 44 7.95 -7.01 15.70
N LEU A 45 9.27 -7.08 15.85
CA LEU A 45 10.23 -7.28 14.74
C LEU A 45 10.45 -8.76 14.36
N ALA A 46 9.86 -9.71 15.10
CA ALA A 46 10.06 -11.13 14.82
C ALA A 46 9.67 -11.48 13.38
N GLY A 47 10.55 -12.16 12.65
CA GLY A 47 10.33 -12.59 11.26
C GLY A 47 10.41 -11.49 10.20
N THR A 48 10.67 -10.22 10.58
CA THR A 48 10.82 -9.11 9.64
C THR A 48 12.19 -9.05 8.98
N GLY A 49 13.20 -9.65 9.60
CA GLY A 49 14.61 -9.50 9.21
C GLY A 49 15.20 -8.12 9.57
N MET A 50 14.51 -7.33 10.39
CA MET A 50 15.01 -6.09 10.96
C MET A 50 15.48 -6.34 12.40
N ASP A 51 16.49 -5.59 12.84
CA ASP A 51 16.89 -5.53 14.23
C ASP A 51 16.60 -4.15 14.85
N GLU A 52 16.62 -4.08 16.16
CA GLU A 52 16.33 -2.84 16.88
C GLU A 52 17.41 -1.78 16.66
N ALA A 53 18.65 -2.19 16.39
CA ALA A 53 19.75 -1.27 16.12
C ALA A 53 19.54 -0.54 14.78
N ALA A 54 19.03 -1.23 13.75
CA ALA A 54 18.72 -0.64 12.46
C ALA A 54 17.64 0.46 12.57
N LEU A 55 16.70 0.37 13.52
CA LEU A 55 15.66 1.39 13.71
C LEU A 55 16.24 2.72 14.25
N SER A 56 17.41 2.70 14.85
CA SER A 56 18.09 3.87 15.40
C SER A 56 19.13 4.46 14.43
N ASP A 57 19.40 3.80 13.32
CA ASP A 57 20.34 4.28 12.30
C ASP A 57 19.58 5.11 11.24
N PRO A 58 19.87 6.43 11.13
CA PRO A 58 19.19 7.30 10.17
C PRO A 58 19.54 7.00 8.73
N THR A 59 20.56 6.18 8.48
CA THR A 59 20.99 5.75 7.14
C THR A 59 20.49 4.36 6.76
N ALA A 60 19.94 3.62 7.72
CA ALA A 60 19.40 2.30 7.46
C ALA A 60 18.14 2.37 6.60
N GLU A 61 18.03 1.43 5.69
CA GLU A 61 16.88 1.27 4.81
C GLU A 61 16.22 -0.08 5.05
N ILE A 62 14.91 -0.10 4.92
CA ILE A 62 14.06 -1.29 4.97
C ILE A 62 13.25 -1.40 3.69
N THR A 63 12.75 -2.58 3.41
CA THR A 63 11.81 -2.80 2.30
C THR A 63 10.37 -2.62 2.76
N ALA A 64 9.46 -2.32 1.82
CA ALA A 64 8.02 -2.32 2.10
C ALA A 64 7.56 -3.67 2.66
N ALA A 65 8.11 -4.78 2.15
CA ALA A 65 7.85 -6.12 2.62
C ALA A 65 8.17 -6.33 4.12
N GLN A 66 9.29 -5.80 4.58
CA GLN A 66 9.67 -5.85 5.99
C GLN A 66 8.70 -5.05 6.86
N GLU A 67 8.30 -3.85 6.41
CA GLU A 67 7.33 -3.02 7.12
C GLU A 67 5.95 -3.69 7.18
N VAL A 68 5.48 -4.29 6.09
CA VAL A 68 4.19 -5.02 6.08
C VAL A 68 4.20 -6.23 7.02
N ARG A 69 5.32 -6.95 7.16
CA ARG A 69 5.44 -8.03 8.17
C ARG A 69 5.35 -7.48 9.60
N LEU A 70 5.98 -6.35 9.88
CA LEU A 70 5.83 -5.65 11.16
C LEU A 70 4.36 -5.31 11.40
N ILE A 71 3.70 -4.67 10.42
CA ILE A 71 2.28 -4.31 10.50
C ILE A 71 1.40 -5.55 10.71
N ALA A 72 1.69 -6.67 10.05
CA ALA A 72 0.95 -7.92 10.25
C ALA A 72 1.03 -8.41 11.70
N THR A 73 2.20 -8.31 12.33
CA THR A 73 2.36 -8.64 13.76
C THR A 73 1.55 -7.69 14.64
N LEU A 74 1.59 -6.38 14.37
CA LEU A 74 0.82 -5.40 15.14
C LEU A 74 -0.69 -5.62 14.97
N ALA A 75 -1.15 -5.88 13.76
CA ALA A 75 -2.57 -6.12 13.45
C ALA A 75 -3.11 -7.39 14.12
N ALA A 76 -2.25 -8.40 14.33
CA ALA A 76 -2.63 -9.65 14.99
C ALA A 76 -2.66 -9.56 16.52
N GLU A 77 -1.86 -8.68 17.11
CA GLU A 77 -1.61 -8.66 18.55
C GLU A 77 -2.22 -7.46 19.28
N LEU A 78 -2.57 -6.40 18.55
CA LEU A 78 -3.06 -5.14 19.09
C LEU A 78 -4.53 -4.89 18.68
N PRO A 79 -5.25 -3.98 19.35
CA PRO A 79 -6.64 -3.67 19.02
C PRO A 79 -6.83 -3.26 17.56
N GLU A 80 -7.99 -3.60 16.98
CA GLU A 80 -8.35 -3.25 15.58
C GLU A 80 -8.18 -1.76 15.24
N SER A 81 -8.41 -0.88 16.21
CA SER A 81 -8.29 0.58 16.05
C SER A 81 -6.85 1.10 16.12
N ILE A 82 -5.85 0.24 16.36
CA ILE A 82 -4.45 0.67 16.54
C ILE A 82 -3.91 1.43 15.32
N GLY A 83 -4.41 1.15 14.12
CA GLY A 83 -4.07 1.89 12.92
C GLY A 83 -4.42 3.39 13.01
N LEU A 84 -5.51 3.75 13.69
CA LEU A 84 -5.86 5.16 13.93
C LEU A 84 -4.81 5.86 14.80
N ALA A 85 -4.39 5.22 15.89
CA ALA A 85 -3.34 5.73 16.77
C ALA A 85 -1.99 5.81 16.05
N ALA A 86 -1.69 4.86 15.17
CA ALA A 86 -0.51 4.89 14.32
C ALA A 86 -0.53 6.13 13.42
N GLY A 87 -1.60 6.33 12.65
CA GLY A 87 -1.71 7.44 11.70
C GLY A 87 -1.58 8.82 12.36
N ALA A 88 -2.13 9.00 13.56
CA ALA A 88 -2.03 10.24 14.33
C ALA A 88 -0.60 10.59 14.77
N ARG A 89 0.37 9.69 14.63
CA ARG A 89 1.78 9.90 14.98
C ARG A 89 2.68 10.26 13.82
N TYR A 90 2.14 10.25 12.59
CA TYR A 90 2.90 10.65 11.42
C TYR A 90 2.84 12.17 11.27
N TRP A 91 3.90 12.83 11.71
CA TRP A 91 4.13 14.27 11.53
C TRP A 91 4.85 14.53 10.21
N LEU A 92 4.77 15.74 9.68
CA LEU A 92 5.52 16.12 8.48
C LEU A 92 7.03 15.88 8.64
N SER A 93 7.56 16.10 9.85
CA SER A 93 8.96 15.81 10.19
C SER A 93 9.34 14.33 10.04
N THR A 94 8.41 13.40 10.19
CA THR A 94 8.64 11.96 9.97
C THR A 94 9.01 11.66 8.51
N TYR A 95 8.57 12.50 7.58
CA TYR A 95 8.81 12.33 6.14
C TYR A 95 10.01 13.12 5.62
N GLY A 96 10.79 13.75 6.51
CA GLY A 96 11.99 14.47 6.15
C GLY A 96 11.76 15.56 5.10
N ILE A 97 12.53 15.55 4.01
CA ILE A 97 12.50 16.62 3.00
C ILE A 97 11.14 16.78 2.31
N TRP A 98 10.39 15.69 2.13
CA TRP A 98 9.03 15.74 1.58
C TRP A 98 8.11 16.56 2.51
N GLY A 99 8.17 16.32 3.81
CA GLY A 99 7.38 17.08 4.79
C GLY A 99 7.75 18.56 4.82
N PHE A 100 9.03 18.89 4.71
CA PHE A 100 9.49 20.29 4.62
C PHE A 100 9.02 20.97 3.33
N ALA A 101 8.99 20.27 2.20
CA ALA A 101 8.46 20.82 0.96
C ALA A 101 6.97 21.20 1.13
N LEU A 102 6.18 20.34 1.80
CA LEU A 102 4.77 20.60 2.06
C LEU A 102 4.55 21.81 2.97
N LEU A 103 5.31 21.90 4.07
CA LEU A 103 5.21 23.02 5.03
C LEU A 103 5.58 24.35 4.41
N SER A 104 6.56 24.36 3.50
CA SER A 104 7.11 25.56 2.88
C SER A 104 6.32 26.03 1.66
N SER A 105 5.35 25.28 1.18
CA SER A 105 4.46 25.65 0.06
C SER A 105 3.63 26.89 0.40
N ARG A 106 3.17 27.64 -0.59
CA ARG A 106 2.42 28.89 -0.35
C ARG A 106 1.00 28.63 0.14
N THR A 107 0.33 27.64 -0.44
CA THR A 107 -1.05 27.29 -0.13
C THR A 107 -1.21 25.79 0.06
N ILE A 108 -2.35 25.34 0.60
CA ILE A 108 -2.69 23.92 0.67
C ILE A 108 -2.74 23.30 -0.73
N ARG A 109 -3.21 24.00 -1.74
CA ARG A 109 -3.25 23.54 -3.14
C ARG A 109 -1.88 23.15 -3.63
N GLU A 110 -0.91 24.07 -3.57
CA GLU A 110 0.47 23.80 -3.95
C GLU A 110 1.08 22.65 -3.13
N SER A 111 0.85 22.66 -1.82
CA SER A 111 1.30 21.61 -0.94
C SER A 111 0.73 20.24 -1.34
N ASN A 112 -0.54 20.14 -1.73
CA ASN A 112 -1.13 18.90 -2.21
C ASN A 112 -0.57 18.46 -3.57
N GLU A 113 -0.29 19.39 -4.48
CA GLU A 113 0.37 19.08 -5.76
C GLU A 113 1.76 18.48 -5.53
N VAL A 114 2.53 19.05 -4.62
CA VAL A 114 3.84 18.51 -4.19
C VAL A 114 3.66 17.15 -3.53
N ALA A 115 2.69 17.00 -2.61
CA ALA A 115 2.40 15.75 -1.92
C ALA A 115 2.13 14.61 -2.90
N MET A 116 1.25 14.84 -3.87
CA MET A 116 0.86 13.82 -4.86
C MET A 116 1.98 13.51 -5.85
N ARG A 117 2.77 14.51 -6.24
CA ARG A 117 3.92 14.34 -7.17
C ARG A 117 5.00 13.43 -6.58
N PHE A 118 5.26 13.53 -5.29
CA PHE A 118 6.32 12.82 -4.60
C PHE A 118 5.81 11.80 -3.57
N LEU A 119 4.61 11.26 -3.78
CA LEU A 119 3.96 10.32 -2.86
C LEU A 119 4.82 9.07 -2.61
N ASP A 120 5.57 8.62 -3.61
CA ASP A 120 6.50 7.48 -3.51
C ASP A 120 7.64 7.68 -2.49
N LEU A 121 7.87 8.91 -2.03
CA LEU A 121 8.83 9.20 -0.96
C LEU A 121 8.23 8.98 0.44
N THR A 122 6.93 8.74 0.54
CA THR A 122 6.24 8.55 1.82
C THR A 122 6.25 7.09 2.28
N TYR A 123 5.62 6.85 3.42
CA TYR A 123 5.39 5.51 3.99
C TYR A 123 4.00 4.96 3.65
N ALA A 124 3.21 5.66 2.84
CA ALA A 124 1.91 5.18 2.42
C ALA A 124 2.03 3.82 1.71
N LEU A 125 1.14 2.91 2.05
CA LEU A 125 1.02 1.60 1.43
C LEU A 125 -0.30 1.46 0.67
N THR A 126 -1.28 2.36 0.91
CA THR A 126 -2.44 2.52 0.03
C THR A 126 -2.06 3.32 -1.21
N ARG A 127 -2.72 3.05 -2.34
CA ARG A 127 -2.65 3.94 -3.49
C ARG A 127 -3.55 5.14 -3.24
N ILE A 128 -2.96 6.32 -3.20
CA ILE A 128 -3.68 7.56 -2.92
C ILE A 128 -3.89 8.33 -4.23
N SER A 129 -5.12 8.77 -4.46
CA SER A 129 -5.47 9.69 -5.54
C SER A 129 -6.30 10.84 -5.00
N ALA A 130 -6.26 11.99 -5.69
CA ALA A 130 -6.97 13.19 -5.31
C ALA A 130 -7.94 13.62 -6.40
N GLN A 131 -9.08 14.16 -6.00
CA GLN A 131 -10.07 14.74 -6.91
C GLN A 131 -10.67 15.99 -6.28
N GLU A 132 -10.78 17.05 -7.08
CA GLU A 132 -11.49 18.27 -6.72
C GLU A 132 -12.79 18.36 -7.54
N GLY A 133 -13.90 18.67 -6.89
CA GLY A 133 -15.20 18.82 -7.54
C GLY A 133 -16.30 19.07 -6.51
N ASP A 134 -17.38 19.70 -6.94
CA ASP A 134 -18.58 19.93 -6.13
C ASP A 134 -18.34 20.57 -4.75
N GLY A 135 -17.32 21.44 -4.64
CA GLY A 135 -16.95 22.11 -3.39
C GLY A 135 -16.11 21.24 -2.44
N GLU A 136 -15.76 20.02 -2.84
CA GLU A 136 -14.93 19.11 -2.08
C GLU A 136 -13.56 18.90 -2.73
N PHE A 137 -12.54 18.70 -1.89
CA PHE A 137 -11.28 18.08 -2.26
C PHE A 137 -11.20 16.73 -1.56
N ALA A 138 -11.26 15.64 -2.32
CA ALA A 138 -11.34 14.28 -1.82
C ALA A 138 -10.05 13.51 -2.07
N LEU A 139 -9.50 12.88 -1.03
CA LEU A 139 -8.42 11.91 -1.09
C LEU A 139 -9.03 10.51 -1.05
N PHE A 140 -8.77 9.72 -2.07
CA PHE A 140 -9.20 8.32 -2.18
C PHE A 140 -8.02 7.41 -1.85
N PHE A 141 -8.31 6.37 -1.06
CA PHE A 141 -7.33 5.39 -0.61
C PHE A 141 -7.73 4.02 -1.16
N ASP A 142 -6.92 3.48 -2.06
CA ASP A 142 -7.10 2.15 -2.62
C ASP A 142 -6.18 1.17 -1.88
N ASP A 143 -6.79 0.20 -1.22
CA ASP A 143 -6.18 -0.81 -0.37
C ASP A 143 -6.25 -2.22 -0.97
N LEU A 144 -6.66 -2.33 -2.24
CA LEU A 144 -6.94 -3.61 -2.90
C LEU A 144 -5.70 -4.52 -3.01
N ASP A 145 -4.53 -3.92 -3.10
CA ASP A 145 -3.25 -4.63 -3.23
C ASP A 145 -2.69 -5.12 -1.88
N LEU A 146 -3.38 -4.84 -0.77
CA LEU A 146 -2.91 -5.19 0.56
C LEU A 146 -3.50 -6.53 1.02
N PRO A 147 -2.69 -7.41 1.64
CA PRO A 147 -3.17 -8.66 2.20
C PRO A 147 -4.12 -8.40 3.38
N GLU A 148 -5.16 -9.24 3.52
CA GLU A 148 -6.22 -9.07 4.52
C GLU A 148 -5.74 -8.77 5.96
N PRO A 149 -4.74 -9.44 6.53
CA PRO A 149 -4.34 -9.17 7.91
C PRO A 149 -3.88 -7.73 8.14
N VAL A 150 -3.33 -7.06 7.11
CA VAL A 150 -2.77 -5.70 7.24
C VAL A 150 -3.65 -4.60 6.66
N ARG A 151 -4.60 -4.97 5.78
CA ARG A 151 -5.44 -4.01 5.04
C ARG A 151 -6.11 -2.99 5.95
N ARG A 152 -6.80 -3.45 7.00
CA ARG A 152 -7.47 -2.59 7.97
C ARG A 152 -6.49 -1.63 8.64
N PHE A 153 -5.39 -2.16 9.16
CA PHE A 153 -4.37 -1.36 9.84
C PHE A 153 -3.84 -0.25 8.91
N VAL A 154 -3.42 -0.61 7.71
CA VAL A 154 -2.83 0.33 6.74
C VAL A 154 -3.83 1.38 6.31
N LEU A 155 -5.08 0.99 6.01
CA LEU A 155 -6.11 1.94 5.62
C LEU A 155 -6.38 2.97 6.72
N LEU A 156 -6.51 2.52 7.97
CA LEU A 156 -6.72 3.41 9.11
C LEU A 156 -5.51 4.30 9.37
N ARG A 157 -4.29 3.77 9.25
CA ARG A 157 -3.05 4.54 9.38
C ARG A 157 -2.97 5.63 8.31
N ASP A 158 -3.14 5.28 7.05
CA ASP A 158 -2.93 6.21 5.94
C ASP A 158 -4.00 7.31 5.90
N THR A 159 -5.28 6.95 6.15
CA THR A 159 -6.37 7.93 6.20
C THR A 159 -6.22 8.90 7.38
N THR A 160 -5.86 8.40 8.56
CA THR A 160 -5.66 9.24 9.75
C THR A 160 -4.40 10.10 9.60
N ALA A 161 -3.30 9.54 9.04
CA ALA A 161 -2.09 10.29 8.76
C ALA A 161 -2.37 11.45 7.80
N ALA A 162 -3.10 11.21 6.70
CA ALA A 162 -3.46 12.26 5.76
C ALA A 162 -4.21 13.40 6.42
N LEU A 163 -5.21 13.11 7.28
CA LEU A 163 -5.94 14.13 8.03
C LEU A 163 -5.02 14.87 9.01
N HIS A 164 -4.13 14.13 9.70
CA HIS A 164 -3.19 14.74 10.65
C HIS A 164 -2.23 15.70 9.93
N LEU A 165 -1.71 15.34 8.77
CA LEU A 165 -0.85 16.19 7.95
C LEU A 165 -1.58 17.43 7.41
N TRP A 166 -2.89 17.38 7.16
CA TRP A 166 -3.68 18.56 6.84
C TRP A 166 -3.77 19.53 8.04
N ARG A 167 -4.04 19.00 9.24
CA ARG A 167 -4.11 19.78 10.49
C ARG A 167 -2.78 20.45 10.80
N GLU A 168 -1.67 19.72 10.62
CA GLU A 168 -0.32 20.23 10.88
C GLU A 168 0.04 21.38 9.93
N ARG A 169 -0.23 21.23 8.62
CA ARG A 169 0.05 22.27 7.62
C ARG A 169 -0.71 23.57 7.86
N LEU A 170 -1.98 23.45 8.21
CA LEU A 170 -2.84 24.62 8.47
C LEU A 170 -2.62 25.22 9.86
N GLY A 171 -1.96 24.50 10.78
CA GLY A 171 -1.77 24.94 12.15
C GLY A 171 -3.07 25.08 12.94
N GLN A 172 -4.16 24.42 12.48
CA GLN A 172 -5.47 24.49 13.09
C GLN A 172 -6.23 23.16 13.01
N ALA A 173 -7.27 23.03 13.84
CA ALA A 173 -8.15 21.88 13.78
C ALA A 173 -8.93 21.88 12.46
N VAL A 174 -8.69 20.86 11.63
CA VAL A 174 -9.46 20.60 10.41
C VAL A 174 -10.38 19.43 10.66
N VAL A 175 -11.64 19.61 10.36
CA VAL A 175 -12.67 18.57 10.40
C VAL A 175 -13.00 18.24 8.94
N PRO A 176 -12.86 16.99 8.50
CA PRO A 176 -13.25 16.62 7.13
C PRO A 176 -14.76 16.76 6.94
N LEU A 177 -15.20 17.08 5.74
CA LEU A 177 -16.63 17.12 5.39
C LEU A 177 -17.26 15.73 5.52
N ARG A 178 -16.52 14.71 5.12
CA ARG A 178 -16.92 13.31 5.27
C ARG A 178 -15.73 12.38 5.26
N VAL A 179 -15.89 11.26 5.94
CA VAL A 179 -15.00 10.10 5.87
C VAL A 179 -15.85 8.89 5.51
N ALA A 180 -15.44 8.14 4.50
CA ALA A 180 -16.07 6.88 4.17
C ALA A 180 -14.98 5.79 4.08
N LEU A 181 -15.23 4.64 4.67
CA LEU A 181 -14.28 3.54 4.74
C LEU A 181 -14.88 2.28 4.12
N ARG A 182 -14.12 1.60 3.32
CA ARG A 182 -14.51 0.32 2.72
C ARG A 182 -14.48 -0.85 3.71
N LEU A 183 -14.17 -0.57 4.96
CA LEU A 183 -14.18 -1.52 6.05
C LEU A 183 -15.60 -1.81 6.54
N PRO A 184 -15.89 -3.01 7.06
CA PRO A 184 -17.13 -3.27 7.78
C PRO A 184 -17.21 -2.38 9.02
N GLU A 185 -18.43 -2.04 9.43
CA GLU A 185 -18.64 -1.24 10.64
C GLU A 185 -18.08 -1.98 11.86
N PRO A 186 -17.23 -1.33 12.67
CA PRO A 186 -16.68 -1.94 13.87
C PRO A 186 -17.75 -2.06 14.96
N SER A 187 -17.54 -2.94 15.94
CA SER A 187 -18.43 -3.06 17.11
C SER A 187 -18.44 -1.79 17.96
N ASP A 188 -17.34 -1.04 17.98
CA ASP A 188 -17.21 0.26 18.64
C ASP A 188 -16.68 1.31 17.64
N PRO A 189 -17.53 2.21 17.14
CA PRO A 189 -17.13 3.30 16.25
C PRO A 189 -16.51 4.51 16.98
N GLY A 190 -16.59 4.57 18.31
CA GLY A 190 -16.10 5.71 19.11
C GLY A 190 -14.67 6.13 18.81
N PRO A 191 -13.67 5.22 18.78
CA PRO A 191 -12.29 5.56 18.43
C PRO A 191 -12.15 6.20 17.03
N TYR A 192 -12.99 5.81 16.09
CA TYR A 192 -12.98 6.36 14.72
C TYR A 192 -13.53 7.79 14.70
N GLU A 193 -14.64 8.05 15.42
CA GLU A 193 -15.21 9.40 15.56
C GLU A 193 -14.23 10.36 16.21
N VAL A 194 -13.52 9.90 17.23
CA VAL A 194 -12.46 10.70 17.90
C VAL A 194 -11.32 11.02 16.95
N ALA A 195 -10.84 10.04 16.20
CA ALA A 195 -9.68 10.23 15.30
C ALA A 195 -10.01 11.18 14.14
N PHE A 196 -11.16 11.01 13.51
CA PHE A 196 -11.54 11.80 12.34
C PHE A 196 -12.23 13.11 12.71
N GLY A 197 -12.88 13.21 13.87
CA GLY A 197 -13.70 14.36 14.27
C GLY A 197 -15.12 14.35 13.66
N VAL A 198 -15.42 13.33 12.85
CA VAL A 198 -16.74 13.03 12.29
C VAL A 198 -16.97 11.52 12.33
N ARG A 199 -18.23 11.10 12.37
CA ARG A 199 -18.54 9.66 12.27
C ARG A 199 -18.31 9.18 10.84
N PRO A 200 -17.40 8.21 10.59
CA PRO A 200 -17.22 7.64 9.26
C PRO A 200 -18.45 6.83 8.82
N SER A 201 -18.72 6.79 7.53
CA SER A 201 -19.56 5.76 6.93
C SER A 201 -18.73 4.53 6.63
N PHE A 202 -19.27 3.35 6.95
CA PHE A 202 -18.61 2.06 6.75
C PHE A 202 -19.22 1.30 5.57
N ALA A 203 -18.57 0.21 5.16
CA ALA A 203 -18.95 -0.60 4.01
C ALA A 203 -19.12 0.23 2.71
N ALA A 204 -18.41 1.34 2.60
CA ALA A 204 -18.46 2.19 1.44
C ALA A 204 -17.79 1.53 0.21
N PRO A 205 -18.17 1.89 -1.02
CA PRO A 205 -17.56 1.32 -2.23
C PRO A 205 -16.09 1.71 -2.40
N ARG A 206 -15.67 2.85 -1.83
CA ARG A 206 -14.29 3.37 -1.84
C ARG A 206 -13.99 4.06 -0.51
N SER A 207 -12.74 3.98 -0.09
CA SER A 207 -12.29 4.74 1.08
C SER A 207 -11.90 6.15 0.67
N VAL A 208 -12.44 7.14 1.40
CA VAL A 208 -12.24 8.56 1.09
C VAL A 208 -12.22 9.41 2.36
N VAL A 209 -11.37 10.44 2.34
CA VAL A 209 -11.40 11.57 3.28
C VAL A 209 -11.58 12.83 2.45
N ALA A 210 -12.67 13.55 2.65
CA ALA A 210 -13.00 14.75 1.86
C ALA A 210 -12.95 16.00 2.74
N PHE A 211 -12.39 17.06 2.18
CA PHE A 211 -12.20 18.36 2.81
C PHE A 211 -12.95 19.43 2.03
N ASP A 212 -13.24 20.55 2.67
CA ASP A 212 -13.77 21.73 2.01
C ASP A 212 -12.75 22.25 0.99
N ALA A 213 -13.15 22.35 -0.29
CA ALA A 213 -12.29 22.87 -1.35
C ALA A 213 -11.85 24.32 -1.11
N GLY A 214 -12.62 25.11 -0.35
CA GLY A 214 -12.25 26.45 0.06
C GLY A 214 -10.97 26.53 0.88
N LEU A 215 -10.57 25.42 1.51
CA LEU A 215 -9.29 25.34 2.24
C LEU A 215 -8.08 25.26 1.30
N LEU A 216 -8.26 24.92 0.04
CA LEU A 216 -7.13 24.69 -0.89
C LEU A 216 -6.29 25.96 -1.11
N ASP A 217 -6.93 27.09 -1.20
CA ASP A 217 -6.28 28.37 -1.44
C ASP A 217 -5.85 29.10 -0.15
N HIS A 218 -6.02 28.41 1.00
CA HIS A 218 -5.59 28.93 2.29
C HIS A 218 -4.05 29.05 2.34
N PRO A 219 -3.51 30.24 2.71
CA PRO A 219 -2.07 30.41 2.84
C PRO A 219 -1.52 29.59 4.00
N LEU A 220 -0.38 28.95 3.78
CA LEU A 220 0.27 28.17 4.84
C LEU A 220 1.09 29.09 5.76
N PRO A 221 1.03 28.89 7.10
CA PRO A 221 1.72 29.72 8.08
C PRO A 221 3.25 29.75 7.91
N GLN A 222 3.82 28.66 7.40
CA GLN A 222 5.26 28.49 7.22
C GLN A 222 5.71 28.64 5.77
N ALA A 223 4.91 29.30 4.92
CA ALA A 223 5.22 29.50 3.51
C ALA A 223 6.59 30.16 3.31
N ALA A 224 7.47 29.48 2.56
CA ALA A 224 8.81 29.94 2.24
C ALA A 224 9.19 29.48 0.81
N PRO A 225 8.84 30.24 -0.24
CA PRO A 225 8.92 29.79 -1.62
C PRO A 225 10.30 29.32 -2.07
N LEU A 226 11.38 29.94 -1.59
CA LEU A 226 12.75 29.50 -1.91
C LEU A 226 13.06 28.15 -1.25
N THR A 227 12.63 27.96 0.01
CA THR A 227 12.78 26.67 0.70
C THR A 227 11.96 25.59 0.01
N ALA A 228 10.72 25.88 -0.37
CA ALA A 228 9.86 24.95 -1.10
C ALA A 228 10.54 24.47 -2.39
N ALA A 229 11.05 25.40 -3.22
CA ALA A 229 11.75 25.08 -4.47
C ALA A 229 12.99 24.19 -4.23
N LEU A 230 13.77 24.48 -3.18
CA LEU A 230 14.94 23.68 -2.81
C LEU A 230 14.53 22.26 -2.37
N CYS A 231 13.51 22.17 -1.51
CA CYS A 231 13.01 20.88 -1.02
C CYS A 231 12.41 20.04 -2.15
N GLU A 232 11.67 20.67 -3.09
CA GLU A 232 11.15 19.97 -4.28
C GLU A 232 12.27 19.45 -5.18
N ALA A 233 13.35 20.20 -5.38
CA ALA A 233 14.51 19.73 -6.13
C ALA A 233 15.13 18.49 -5.46
N GLN A 234 15.31 18.53 -4.14
CA GLN A 234 15.82 17.37 -3.37
C GLN A 234 14.85 16.17 -3.39
N CYS A 235 13.54 16.40 -3.34
CA CYS A 235 12.55 15.33 -3.51
C CYS A 235 12.68 14.65 -4.88
N ARG A 236 12.90 15.45 -5.94
CA ARG A 236 13.11 14.91 -7.29
C ARG A 236 14.37 14.04 -7.36
N ASP A 237 15.49 14.54 -6.84
CA ASP A 237 16.74 13.78 -6.79
C ASP A 237 16.60 12.46 -6.01
N LEU A 238 15.89 12.48 -4.86
CA LEU A 238 15.63 11.29 -4.07
C LEU A 238 14.73 10.29 -4.81
N LEU A 239 13.69 10.79 -5.49
CA LEU A 239 12.80 9.94 -6.28
C LEU A 239 13.55 9.28 -7.44
N GLU A 240 14.39 10.03 -8.15
CA GLU A 240 15.24 9.50 -9.22
C GLU A 240 16.21 8.43 -8.70
N ARG A 241 16.84 8.65 -7.55
CA ARG A 241 17.70 7.64 -6.91
C ARG A 241 16.93 6.37 -6.53
N ARG A 242 15.74 6.51 -5.92
CA ARG A 242 14.89 5.35 -5.59
C ARG A 242 14.45 4.58 -6.84
N GLN A 243 14.06 5.29 -7.91
CA GLN A 243 13.69 4.66 -9.18
C GLN A 243 14.88 3.96 -9.84
N SER A 244 16.09 4.54 -9.74
CA SER A 244 17.31 3.91 -10.25
C SER A 244 17.69 2.65 -9.45
N SER A 245 17.47 2.65 -8.12
CA SER A 245 17.73 1.48 -7.27
C SER A 245 16.70 0.36 -7.43
N ARG A 246 15.50 0.65 -7.95
CA ARG A 246 14.49 -0.38 -8.30
C ARG A 246 14.89 -1.25 -9.51
N GLY A 247 16.00 -0.94 -10.18
CA GLY A 247 16.42 -1.61 -11.39
C GLY A 247 15.55 -1.26 -12.61
N THR A 248 15.93 -1.82 -13.75
CA THR A 248 15.21 -1.60 -15.01
C THR A 248 13.85 -2.32 -15.02
N SER A 249 13.79 -3.52 -14.43
CA SER A 249 12.56 -4.33 -14.34
C SER A 249 11.47 -3.63 -13.53
N GLY A 250 11.82 -2.99 -12.41
CA GLY A 250 10.90 -2.19 -11.62
C GLY A 250 10.35 -1.01 -12.39
N ARG A 251 11.21 -0.22 -13.06
CA ARG A 251 10.80 0.91 -13.91
C ARG A 251 9.90 0.49 -15.08
N VAL A 252 10.17 -0.67 -15.67
CA VAL A 252 9.30 -1.27 -16.70
C VAL A 252 7.94 -1.58 -16.11
N ARG A 253 7.87 -2.24 -14.96
CA ARG A 253 6.61 -2.58 -14.29
C ARG A 253 5.78 -1.35 -13.95
N ASP A 254 6.39 -0.29 -13.44
CA ASP A 254 5.71 0.98 -13.15
C ASP A 254 5.03 1.56 -14.40
N LEU A 255 5.68 1.47 -15.56
CA LEU A 255 5.10 1.91 -16.83
C LEU A 255 3.93 1.02 -17.28
N LEU A 256 4.03 -0.30 -17.08
CA LEU A 256 2.97 -1.25 -17.42
C LEU A 256 1.71 -1.05 -16.56
N LEU A 257 1.89 -0.71 -15.28
CA LEU A 257 0.80 -0.49 -14.32
C LEU A 257 0.04 0.82 -14.52
N ARG A 258 0.57 1.77 -15.29
CA ARG A 258 -0.15 3.04 -15.59
C ARG A 258 -1.40 2.82 -16.42
N ASP A 259 -1.36 1.90 -17.37
CA ASP A 259 -2.51 1.48 -18.17
C ASP A 259 -2.49 -0.05 -18.38
N PRO A 260 -3.05 -0.81 -17.44
CA PRO A 260 -3.07 -2.27 -17.53
C PRO A 260 -3.84 -2.83 -18.71
N ARG A 261 -4.80 -2.07 -19.27
CA ARG A 261 -5.58 -2.48 -20.46
C ARG A 261 -4.77 -2.39 -21.74
N GLN A 262 -3.91 -1.38 -21.82
CA GLN A 262 -3.08 -1.11 -23.00
C GLN A 262 -1.61 -1.05 -22.59
N MET A 263 -1.11 -2.13 -22.00
CA MET A 263 0.29 -2.21 -21.58
C MET A 263 1.21 -1.82 -22.75
N PRO A 264 2.11 -0.82 -22.55
CA PRO A 264 2.99 -0.37 -23.62
C PRO A 264 3.95 -1.47 -24.05
N GLY A 265 4.23 -1.53 -25.35
CA GLY A 265 5.21 -2.44 -25.93
C GLY A 265 6.66 -2.06 -25.58
N GLN A 266 7.59 -2.98 -25.86
CA GLN A 266 9.01 -2.78 -25.50
C GLN A 266 9.63 -1.50 -26.08
N GLU A 267 9.23 -1.10 -27.30
CA GLU A 267 9.70 0.13 -27.94
C GLU A 267 9.21 1.38 -27.21
N GLN A 268 7.92 1.40 -26.83
CA GLN A 268 7.31 2.51 -26.08
C GLN A 268 7.92 2.64 -24.71
N VAL A 269 8.16 1.51 -24.02
CA VAL A 269 8.82 1.49 -22.71
C VAL A 269 10.27 1.97 -22.84
N ALA A 270 11.02 1.51 -23.83
CA ALA A 270 12.39 1.96 -24.05
C ALA A 270 12.45 3.47 -24.30
N ALA A 271 11.52 4.00 -25.12
CA ALA A 271 11.40 5.45 -25.35
C ALA A 271 11.06 6.22 -24.05
N ALA A 272 10.10 5.72 -23.26
CA ALA A 272 9.72 6.35 -21.98
C ALA A 272 10.85 6.32 -20.93
N LEU A 273 11.75 5.32 -21.01
CA LEU A 273 12.94 5.22 -20.18
C LEU A 273 14.17 5.95 -20.76
N HIS A 274 14.01 6.61 -21.93
CA HIS A 274 15.09 7.30 -22.64
C HIS A 274 16.29 6.41 -22.99
N VAL A 275 16.04 5.14 -23.33
CA VAL A 275 17.06 4.17 -23.74
C VAL A 275 16.69 3.50 -25.07
N SER A 276 17.67 2.88 -25.74
CA SER A 276 17.38 2.03 -26.89
C SER A 276 16.77 0.68 -26.44
N VAL A 277 15.99 0.03 -27.32
CA VAL A 277 15.48 -1.33 -27.06
C VAL A 277 16.59 -2.32 -26.76
N ARG A 278 17.77 -2.18 -27.40
CA ARG A 278 18.95 -3.00 -27.13
C ARG A 278 19.47 -2.76 -25.71
N THR A 279 19.53 -1.51 -25.27
CA THR A 279 19.97 -1.15 -23.92
C THR A 279 18.99 -1.67 -22.87
N LEU A 280 17.67 -1.50 -23.12
CA LEU A 280 16.62 -2.04 -22.25
C LEU A 280 16.75 -3.56 -22.08
N ARG A 281 16.93 -4.31 -23.18
CA ARG A 281 17.13 -5.77 -23.10
C ARG A 281 18.36 -6.15 -22.29
N ARG A 282 19.50 -5.50 -22.56
CA ARG A 282 20.75 -5.77 -21.83
C ARG A 282 20.57 -5.55 -20.33
N HIS A 283 19.96 -4.43 -19.91
CA HIS A 283 19.75 -4.15 -18.49
C HIS A 283 18.81 -5.17 -17.82
N LEU A 284 17.76 -5.59 -18.51
CA LEU A 284 16.87 -6.63 -18.00
C LEU A 284 17.57 -8.00 -17.92
N ASP A 285 18.41 -8.34 -18.91
CA ASP A 285 19.23 -9.56 -18.89
C ASP A 285 20.25 -9.54 -17.73
N GLU A 286 20.87 -8.38 -17.45
CA GLU A 286 21.77 -8.16 -16.31
C GLU A 286 21.04 -8.36 -14.96
N GLU A 287 19.74 -8.07 -14.90
CA GLU A 287 18.85 -8.33 -13.75
C GLU A 287 18.28 -9.77 -13.73
N GLY A 288 18.70 -10.64 -14.65
CA GLY A 288 18.22 -12.03 -14.74
C GLY A 288 16.78 -12.19 -15.21
N THR A 289 16.22 -11.18 -15.91
CA THR A 289 14.84 -11.17 -16.38
C THR A 289 14.73 -10.74 -17.85
N SER A 290 13.51 -10.67 -18.38
CA SER A 290 13.23 -10.16 -19.72
C SER A 290 11.99 -9.30 -19.73
N PHE A 291 11.83 -8.43 -20.73
CA PHE A 291 10.61 -7.61 -20.90
C PHE A 291 9.34 -8.46 -20.88
N ARG A 292 9.36 -9.61 -21.54
CA ARG A 292 8.24 -10.55 -21.55
C ARG A 292 7.93 -11.12 -20.18
N ALA A 293 8.98 -11.48 -19.41
CA ALA A 293 8.81 -11.99 -18.05
C ALA A 293 8.20 -10.93 -17.12
N VAL A 294 8.67 -9.67 -17.21
CA VAL A 294 8.10 -8.56 -16.44
C VAL A 294 6.63 -8.32 -16.80
N VAL A 295 6.25 -8.35 -18.09
CA VAL A 295 4.85 -8.23 -18.51
C VAL A 295 4.00 -9.39 -17.99
N GLU A 296 4.49 -10.63 -18.06
CA GLU A 296 3.79 -11.81 -17.55
C GLU A 296 3.58 -11.74 -16.04
N GLN A 297 4.60 -11.40 -15.26
CA GLN A 297 4.52 -11.21 -13.81
C GLN A 297 3.52 -10.10 -13.43
N THR A 298 3.55 -8.97 -14.15
CA THR A 298 2.61 -7.87 -13.92
C THR A 298 1.16 -8.28 -14.18
N ARG A 299 0.92 -9.03 -15.26
CA ARG A 299 -0.42 -9.56 -15.57
C ARG A 299 -0.90 -10.61 -14.59
N GLU A 300 -0.01 -11.50 -14.15
CA GLU A 300 -0.29 -12.51 -13.13
C GLU A 300 -0.74 -11.85 -11.84
N TYR A 301 0.04 -10.89 -11.35
CA TYR A 301 -0.28 -10.10 -10.17
C TYR A 301 -1.66 -9.43 -10.27
N LEU A 302 -1.92 -8.68 -11.34
CA LEU A 302 -3.20 -8.01 -11.55
C LEU A 302 -4.39 -9.00 -11.65
N ALA A 303 -4.16 -10.17 -12.25
CA ALA A 303 -5.20 -11.19 -12.37
C ALA A 303 -5.61 -11.75 -11.01
N GLU A 304 -4.65 -12.01 -10.13
CA GLU A 304 -4.91 -12.47 -8.77
C GLU A 304 -5.76 -11.48 -8.01
N GLU A 305 -5.35 -10.21 -8.04
CA GLU A 305 -6.05 -9.11 -7.40
C GLU A 305 -7.50 -8.98 -7.87
N LEU A 306 -7.70 -8.92 -9.18
CA LEU A 306 -9.03 -8.71 -9.76
C LEU A 306 -9.97 -9.91 -9.55
N LEU A 307 -9.44 -11.13 -9.50
CA LEU A 307 -10.23 -12.35 -9.27
C LEU A 307 -10.71 -12.50 -7.82
N VAL A 308 -9.88 -12.11 -6.85
CA VAL A 308 -10.21 -12.27 -5.43
C VAL A 308 -11.01 -11.10 -4.91
N THR A 309 -10.53 -9.90 -5.17
CA THR A 309 -10.93 -8.68 -4.46
C THR A 309 -12.12 -7.98 -5.12
N ALA A 310 -12.14 -7.91 -6.45
CA ALA A 310 -13.17 -7.15 -7.17
C ALA A 310 -14.42 -7.97 -7.52
N GLY A 311 -14.45 -9.28 -7.27
CA GLY A 311 -15.57 -10.15 -7.65
C GLY A 311 -15.89 -10.17 -9.15
N LEU A 312 -14.92 -9.80 -9.97
CA LEU A 312 -15.10 -9.66 -11.41
C LEU A 312 -15.23 -11.00 -12.11
N SER A 313 -15.94 -11.02 -13.25
CA SER A 313 -15.97 -12.18 -14.12
C SER A 313 -14.62 -12.41 -14.80
N ILE A 314 -14.38 -13.64 -15.27
CA ILE A 314 -13.14 -13.99 -15.97
C ILE A 314 -12.94 -13.11 -17.23
N GLU A 315 -14.03 -12.79 -17.92
CA GLU A 315 -14.03 -11.92 -19.09
C GLU A 315 -13.63 -10.48 -18.72
N GLN A 316 -14.18 -9.97 -17.63
CA GLN A 316 -13.85 -8.62 -17.12
C GLN A 316 -12.40 -8.52 -16.66
N VAL A 317 -11.87 -9.57 -16.02
CA VAL A 317 -10.46 -9.61 -15.63
C VAL A 317 -9.57 -9.64 -16.87
N ALA A 318 -9.85 -10.53 -17.83
CA ALA A 318 -9.10 -10.65 -19.08
C ALA A 318 -8.99 -9.30 -19.80
N GLU A 319 -10.13 -8.60 -19.98
CA GLU A 319 -10.18 -7.28 -20.61
C GLU A 319 -9.31 -6.25 -19.85
N ARG A 320 -9.40 -6.22 -18.51
CA ARG A 320 -8.70 -5.23 -17.69
C ARG A 320 -7.19 -5.39 -17.67
N ILE A 321 -6.68 -6.59 -17.93
CA ILE A 321 -5.25 -6.88 -17.99
C ILE A 321 -4.71 -7.02 -19.43
N GLY A 322 -5.52 -6.57 -20.41
CA GLY A 322 -5.09 -6.43 -21.79
C GLY A 322 -5.11 -7.73 -22.61
N TYR A 323 -5.99 -8.68 -22.29
CA TYR A 323 -6.28 -9.82 -23.15
C TYR A 323 -7.50 -9.55 -24.03
N SER A 324 -7.36 -9.78 -25.33
CA SER A 324 -8.47 -9.66 -26.30
C SER A 324 -9.53 -10.74 -26.12
N GLU A 325 -9.15 -11.91 -25.59
CA GLU A 325 -10.04 -13.05 -25.38
C GLU A 325 -9.81 -13.70 -24.00
N ALA A 326 -10.92 -14.01 -23.32
CA ALA A 326 -10.88 -14.66 -22.01
C ALA A 326 -10.22 -16.05 -22.05
N SER A 327 -10.32 -16.77 -23.18
CA SER A 327 -9.66 -18.06 -23.41
C SER A 327 -8.15 -17.95 -23.29
N SER A 328 -7.55 -16.94 -23.90
CA SER A 328 -6.11 -16.66 -23.85
C SER A 328 -5.64 -16.36 -22.41
N PHE A 329 -6.42 -15.58 -21.68
CA PHE A 329 -6.18 -15.34 -20.25
C PHE A 329 -6.24 -16.63 -19.44
N VAL A 330 -7.28 -17.47 -19.60
CA VAL A 330 -7.43 -18.74 -18.87
C VAL A 330 -6.23 -19.66 -19.11
N HIS A 331 -5.72 -19.72 -20.36
CA HIS A 331 -4.52 -20.50 -20.67
C HIS A 331 -3.27 -19.94 -20.01
N ALA A 332 -3.08 -18.61 -20.01
CA ALA A 332 -1.96 -17.96 -19.33
C ALA A 332 -2.02 -18.19 -17.83
N PHE A 333 -3.18 -18.00 -17.20
CA PHE A 333 -3.37 -18.17 -15.78
C PHE A 333 -3.10 -19.62 -15.31
N ARG A 334 -3.54 -20.62 -16.10
CA ARG A 334 -3.20 -22.03 -15.81
C ARG A 334 -1.70 -22.29 -15.87
N ARG A 335 -0.98 -21.63 -16.78
CA ARG A 335 0.47 -21.75 -16.85
C ARG A 335 1.15 -21.13 -15.62
N TRP A 336 0.63 -20.02 -15.10
CA TRP A 336 1.17 -19.34 -13.93
C TRP A 336 0.88 -20.11 -12.65
N LYS A 337 -0.38 -20.47 -12.40
CA LYS A 337 -0.87 -21.03 -11.12
C LYS A 337 -1.13 -22.54 -11.12
N GLY A 338 -0.96 -23.24 -12.21
CA GLY A 338 -1.27 -24.67 -12.31
C GLY A 338 -2.75 -25.02 -12.22
N THR A 339 -3.63 -24.03 -12.02
CA THR A 339 -5.08 -24.22 -11.87
C THR A 339 -5.89 -23.18 -12.65
N SER A 340 -7.20 -23.39 -12.81
CA SER A 340 -8.04 -22.41 -13.51
C SER A 340 -8.33 -21.18 -12.64
N PRO A 341 -8.51 -19.97 -13.26
CA PRO A 341 -8.85 -18.74 -12.53
C PRO A 341 -10.03 -18.91 -11.58
N ARG A 342 -11.07 -19.62 -12.04
CA ARG A 342 -12.28 -19.88 -11.22
C ARG A 342 -12.01 -20.73 -10.00
N ARG A 343 -11.23 -21.81 -10.15
CA ARG A 343 -10.86 -22.68 -9.01
C ARG A 343 -9.98 -21.97 -8.02
N TRP A 344 -9.03 -21.19 -8.53
CA TRP A 344 -8.12 -20.42 -7.72
C TRP A 344 -8.87 -19.35 -6.91
N ALA A 345 -9.75 -18.57 -7.53
CA ALA A 345 -10.57 -17.58 -6.85
C ALA A 345 -11.52 -18.20 -5.79
N GLN A 346 -12.08 -19.38 -6.07
CA GLN A 346 -12.90 -20.10 -5.09
C GLN A 346 -12.08 -20.58 -3.88
N ALA A 347 -10.89 -21.13 -4.11
CA ALA A 347 -10.00 -21.58 -3.05
C ALA A 347 -9.53 -20.41 -2.16
N SER A 348 -9.15 -19.30 -2.76
CA SER A 348 -8.72 -18.08 -2.07
C SER A 348 -9.86 -17.47 -1.22
N ARG A 349 -11.10 -17.47 -1.75
CA ARG A 349 -12.29 -17.01 -1.00
C ARG A 349 -12.71 -17.99 0.11
N ALA A 350 -12.56 -19.29 -0.12
CA ALA A 350 -12.86 -20.31 0.89
C ALA A 350 -11.83 -20.30 2.04
N GLY A 351 -10.56 -20.01 1.76
CA GLY A 351 -9.53 -19.81 2.77
C GLY A 351 -9.77 -18.55 3.62
N ALA A 352 -10.37 -17.50 3.04
CA ALA A 352 -10.75 -16.28 3.76
C ALA A 352 -12.06 -16.42 4.57
N GLY A 353 -12.93 -17.42 4.23
CA GLY A 353 -14.23 -17.65 4.90
C GLY A 353 -14.25 -18.76 5.94
N GLY A 354 -13.13 -19.43 6.23
CA GLY A 354 -13.07 -20.64 7.03
C GLY A 354 -12.74 -20.46 8.51
N SER A 355 -13.34 -19.50 9.21
CA SER A 355 -13.25 -19.42 10.68
C SER A 355 -14.59 -19.23 11.38
N ASP A 356 -15.62 -20.00 10.94
CA ASP A 356 -16.79 -20.20 11.79
C ASP A 356 -17.43 -21.55 11.47
N GLY A 357 -17.35 -22.49 12.43
CA GLY A 357 -18.04 -23.77 12.28
C GLY A 357 -17.48 -24.85 13.18
N THR A 358 -17.87 -24.83 14.45
CA THR A 358 -17.79 -25.94 15.42
C THR A 358 -18.11 -27.30 14.80
N GLY A 359 -17.10 -28.08 14.49
CA GLY A 359 -17.19 -29.48 14.11
C GLY A 359 -16.51 -30.37 15.14
N ARG A 360 -17.29 -30.83 16.10
CA ARG A 360 -16.94 -31.85 17.10
C ARG A 360 -16.54 -33.16 16.38
N PRO A 361 -15.37 -33.76 16.60
CA PRO A 361 -15.04 -35.03 15.97
C PRO A 361 -15.83 -36.16 16.66
N ALA A 362 -16.62 -36.88 15.88
CA ALA A 362 -17.25 -38.14 16.28
C ALA A 362 -16.18 -39.20 16.55
N ARG A 363 -16.19 -39.75 17.76
CA ARG A 363 -15.41 -40.95 18.14
C ARG A 363 -15.84 -42.15 17.32
N ALA A 364 -15.03 -42.62 16.42
CA ALA A 364 -15.18 -43.92 15.81
C ALA A 364 -14.65 -44.99 16.75
N HIS A 365 -15.55 -45.83 17.28
CA HIS A 365 -15.28 -47.08 17.99
C HIS A 365 -14.69 -48.08 16.99
N ARG A 366 -13.56 -48.63 17.29
CA ARG A 366 -12.93 -49.77 16.61
C ARG A 366 -13.19 -51.02 17.43
N PRO A 367 -13.81 -52.08 16.90
CA PRO A 367 -13.97 -53.34 17.64
C PRO A 367 -12.66 -54.13 17.59
N VAL A 368 -12.28 -54.62 18.75
CA VAL A 368 -11.24 -55.64 18.95
C VAL A 368 -11.78 -56.98 18.42
N ARG A 369 -10.98 -57.67 17.59
CA ARG A 369 -11.10 -59.12 17.35
C ARG A 369 -9.88 -59.82 17.91
N THR A 370 -10.21 -60.81 18.69
CA THR A 370 -9.45 -61.94 19.25
C THR A 370 -8.23 -62.36 18.45
#